data_e08a37fb034c91ba365c363f660898e5
#
_entry.id   e08a37fb034c91ba365c363f660898e5
#
_cell.length_a   1.000
_cell.length_b   1.000
_cell.length_c   1.000
_cell.angle_alpha   90.00
_cell.angle_beta   90.00
_cell.angle_gamma   90.00
#
_symmetry.space_group_name_H-M   'P 1'
#
loop_
_entity.id
_entity.type
_entity.pdbx_description
1 polymer ?
#
loop_
_entity_poly.entity_id
_entity_poly.type
_entity_poly.pdbx_seq_one_letter_code
_entity_poly.pdbx_strand_id
1 'polypeptide(L)'
;MITFREIHKALAVTILALFGATSCTSRGPAQSPVRGATMQENLNPQGFLQHWLILEPISVMGLTDSAVQAAVKREYFPNQFTLIPRDGDKVTIDDSESTWHAVNTDDYNVNLYYFAHDLGKPTSNVLFWAVTIVDCPQEMAGARLAIGSNAASVWWVNGQEVIGIYNDRQTVIDDGVSKRLTLKQGLNVVRCAVINSPGVSDICARFLDAEHKPVKGFTVNLGDVAR
;
A
#
# COMPACT_ATOMS: atom_id res chain seq x y z
N MET A 1 -79.09 -33.76 -33.59
CA MET A 1 -77.91 -34.41 -33.01
C MET A 1 -76.74 -33.97 -33.89
N ILE A 2 -76.05 -32.96 -33.45
CA ILE A 2 -75.12 -32.17 -34.26
C ILE A 2 -73.73 -32.57 -33.82
N THR A 3 -72.89 -33.04 -34.72
CA THR A 3 -71.43 -33.36 -34.48
C THR A 3 -70.59 -32.22 -34.98
N PHE A 4 -69.90 -31.58 -34.07
CA PHE A 4 -68.88 -30.56 -34.35
C PHE A 4 -67.56 -31.16 -34.72
N ARG A 5 -67.05 -30.75 -35.85
CA ARG A 5 -65.72 -31.11 -36.36
C ARG A 5 -64.77 -29.93 -36.02
N GLU A 6 -63.88 -30.21 -35.18
CA GLU A 6 -62.79 -29.24 -34.80
C GLU A 6 -61.80 -29.09 -35.92
N ILE A 7 -61.52 -27.85 -36.25
CA ILE A 7 -60.39 -27.46 -37.12
C ILE A 7 -59.24 -26.94 -36.25
N HIS A 8 -58.22 -27.71 -36.13
CA HIS A 8 -56.99 -27.26 -35.47
C HIS A 8 -56.16 -26.49 -36.50
N LYS A 9 -56.05 -25.16 -36.29
CA LYS A 9 -55.03 -24.32 -36.92
C LYS A 9 -53.80 -24.30 -36.00
N ALA A 10 -52.73 -24.97 -36.44
CA ALA A 10 -51.45 -24.86 -35.80
C ALA A 10 -50.83 -23.49 -36.09
N LEU A 11 -50.68 -22.70 -35.03
CA LEU A 11 -49.93 -21.44 -35.06
C LEU A 11 -48.48 -21.75 -34.67
N ALA A 12 -47.58 -21.79 -35.65
CA ALA A 12 -46.17 -21.91 -35.39
C ALA A 12 -45.62 -20.57 -34.88
N VAL A 13 -45.34 -20.49 -33.58
CA VAL A 13 -44.61 -19.36 -33.00
C VAL A 13 -43.15 -19.64 -33.09
N THR A 14 -42.46 -18.98 -34.03
CA THR A 14 -41.02 -18.98 -34.13
C THR A 14 -40.44 -18.10 -33.04
N ILE A 15 -39.95 -18.68 -31.95
CA ILE A 15 -39.18 -17.97 -30.91
C ILE A 15 -37.76 -17.78 -31.42
N LEU A 16 -37.46 -16.58 -31.84
CA LEU A 16 -36.09 -16.16 -32.17
C LEU A 16 -35.34 -15.91 -30.86
N ALA A 17 -34.57 -16.91 -30.40
CA ALA A 17 -33.68 -16.77 -29.25
C ALA A 17 -32.49 -15.88 -29.65
N LEU A 18 -32.53 -14.60 -29.27
CA LEU A 18 -31.38 -13.74 -29.26
C LEU A 18 -30.43 -14.21 -28.14
N PHE A 19 -29.43 -15.02 -28.49
CA PHE A 19 -28.27 -15.24 -27.64
C PHE A 19 -27.47 -13.93 -27.60
N GLY A 20 -27.74 -13.11 -26.61
CA GLY A 20 -26.86 -12.02 -26.23
C GLY A 20 -25.53 -12.65 -25.74
N ALA A 21 -24.50 -12.58 -26.57
CA ALA A 21 -23.15 -12.88 -26.14
C ALA A 21 -22.74 -11.80 -25.12
N THR A 22 -22.93 -12.09 -23.84
CA THR A 22 -22.27 -11.35 -22.76
C THR A 22 -20.77 -11.59 -22.95
N SER A 23 -20.10 -10.64 -23.58
CA SER A 23 -18.64 -10.57 -23.58
C SER A 23 -18.20 -10.43 -22.13
N CYS A 24 -17.83 -11.55 -21.49
CA CYS A 24 -16.95 -11.51 -20.33
C CYS A 24 -15.66 -10.85 -20.83
N THR A 25 -15.52 -9.55 -20.63
CA THR A 25 -14.21 -8.91 -20.64
C THR A 25 -13.42 -9.55 -19.51
N SER A 26 -12.60 -10.53 -19.86
CA SER A 26 -11.57 -11.02 -18.96
C SER A 26 -10.77 -9.79 -18.54
N ARG A 27 -10.91 -9.35 -17.29
CA ARG A 27 -9.92 -8.46 -16.68
C ARG A 27 -8.59 -9.18 -16.87
N GLY A 28 -7.69 -8.56 -17.62
CA GLY A 28 -6.31 -9.04 -17.71
C GLY A 28 -5.76 -9.28 -16.30
N PRO A 29 -4.74 -10.10 -16.15
CA PRO A 29 -4.14 -10.37 -14.87
C PRO A 29 -3.87 -9.02 -14.19
N ALA A 30 -4.31 -8.89 -12.92
CA ALA A 30 -4.04 -7.72 -12.12
C ALA A 30 -2.54 -7.43 -12.23
N GLN A 31 -2.18 -6.24 -12.69
CA GLN A 31 -0.77 -5.90 -12.82
C GLN A 31 -0.14 -6.00 -11.44
N SER A 32 0.97 -6.74 -11.35
CA SER A 32 1.77 -6.80 -10.13
C SER A 32 2.09 -5.38 -9.65
N PRO A 33 1.92 -5.07 -8.35
CA PRO A 33 2.35 -3.80 -7.81
C PRO A 33 3.88 -3.61 -7.87
N VAL A 34 4.63 -4.68 -8.10
CA VAL A 34 6.08 -4.64 -8.25
C VAL A 34 6.42 -4.17 -9.66
N ARG A 35 6.74 -2.90 -9.80
CA ARG A 35 7.26 -2.31 -11.04
C ARG A 35 8.70 -1.85 -10.79
N GLY A 36 9.53 -1.90 -11.84
CA GLY A 36 10.88 -1.33 -11.79
C GLY A 36 10.87 0.12 -11.31
N ALA A 37 11.84 0.47 -10.48
CA ALA A 37 11.92 1.80 -9.87
C ALA A 37 12.08 2.89 -10.93
N THR A 38 11.21 3.88 -10.91
CA THR A 38 11.49 5.19 -11.46
C THR A 38 12.26 6.01 -10.44
N MET A 39 13.35 6.66 -10.89
CA MET A 39 14.31 7.27 -9.97
C MET A 39 13.75 8.52 -9.27
N GLN A 40 12.86 9.26 -9.91
CA GLN A 40 12.23 10.46 -9.33
C GLN A 40 10.86 10.69 -9.96
N GLU A 41 9.81 10.86 -9.14
CA GLU A 41 8.46 11.09 -9.62
C GLU A 41 7.73 12.19 -8.87
N ASN A 42 6.82 12.86 -9.59
CA ASN A 42 5.92 13.83 -9.01
C ASN A 42 4.75 13.11 -8.31
N LEU A 43 4.24 13.72 -7.26
CA LEU A 43 3.04 13.24 -6.61
C LEU A 43 1.83 13.29 -7.55
N ASN A 44 0.89 12.37 -7.33
CA ASN A 44 -0.42 12.47 -7.96
C ASN A 44 -1.19 13.73 -7.51
N PRO A 45 -2.29 14.10 -8.19
CA PRO A 45 -3.06 15.29 -7.84
C PRO A 45 -3.56 15.32 -6.39
N GLN A 46 -3.75 14.16 -5.76
CA GLN A 46 -4.19 14.00 -4.38
C GLN A 46 -3.05 14.02 -3.37
N GLY A 47 -1.78 14.03 -3.82
CA GLY A 47 -0.59 14.12 -2.99
C GLY A 47 -0.18 12.83 -2.29
N PHE A 48 -0.67 11.67 -2.71
CA PHE A 48 -0.29 10.40 -2.12
C PHE A 48 1.13 9.98 -2.45
N LEU A 49 1.79 9.37 -1.47
CA LEU A 49 3.10 8.74 -1.63
C LEU A 49 2.90 7.37 -2.27
N GLN A 50 3.18 7.26 -3.57
CA GLN A 50 2.88 6.09 -4.39
C GLN A 50 4.09 5.20 -4.69
N HIS A 51 5.30 5.65 -4.32
CA HIS A 51 6.55 4.99 -4.63
C HIS A 51 7.26 4.61 -3.33
N TRP A 52 7.50 3.32 -3.14
CA TRP A 52 8.02 2.77 -1.89
C TRP A 52 9.10 1.72 -2.13
N LEU A 53 10.02 1.63 -1.20
CA LEU A 53 10.89 0.48 -1.02
C LEU A 53 10.29 -0.37 0.09
N ILE A 54 9.91 -1.60 -0.22
CA ILE A 54 9.22 -2.50 0.71
C ILE A 54 10.09 -3.74 0.92
N LEU A 55 10.36 -4.05 2.17
CA LEU A 55 11.05 -5.29 2.54
C LEU A 55 10.09 -6.48 2.44
N GLU A 56 10.60 -7.60 1.97
CA GLU A 56 9.88 -8.87 2.07
C GLU A 56 9.31 -9.08 3.48
N PRO A 57 8.11 -9.65 3.62
CA PRO A 57 7.41 -9.71 4.90
C PRO A 57 8.18 -10.54 5.94
N ILE A 58 8.24 -10.02 7.15
CA ILE A 58 8.84 -10.67 8.31
C ILE A 58 7.73 -11.43 9.03
N SER A 59 7.90 -12.74 9.23
CA SER A 59 6.93 -13.53 10.01
C SER A 59 6.94 -13.11 11.47
N VAL A 60 5.75 -12.89 12.03
CA VAL A 60 5.54 -12.53 13.43
C VAL A 60 4.49 -13.45 14.07
N MET A 61 4.64 -13.72 15.35
CA MET A 61 3.74 -14.63 16.06
C MET A 61 3.09 -13.92 17.26
N GLY A 62 1.92 -14.40 17.66
CA GLY A 62 1.29 -13.98 18.91
C GLY A 62 0.77 -12.55 18.87
N LEU A 63 -0.10 -12.21 17.91
CA LEU A 63 -0.63 -10.85 17.69
C LEU A 63 -1.68 -10.44 18.74
N THR A 64 -1.32 -10.43 20.02
CA THR A 64 -2.07 -9.69 21.05
C THR A 64 -1.70 -8.21 20.96
N ASP A 65 -2.55 -7.31 21.47
CA ASP A 65 -2.31 -5.85 21.37
C ASP A 65 -0.93 -5.42 21.90
N SER A 66 -0.48 -6.02 23.00
CA SER A 66 0.85 -5.74 23.55
C SER A 66 1.98 -6.31 22.68
N ALA A 67 1.79 -7.49 22.09
CA ALA A 67 2.75 -8.09 21.17
C ALA A 67 2.86 -7.30 19.86
N VAL A 68 1.76 -6.77 19.35
CA VAL A 68 1.73 -5.88 18.17
C VAL A 68 2.58 -4.64 18.42
N GLN A 69 2.39 -3.95 19.54
CA GLN A 69 3.17 -2.75 19.88
C GLN A 69 4.67 -3.05 20.01
N ALA A 70 5.02 -4.20 20.59
CA ALA A 70 6.41 -4.63 20.70
C ALA A 70 7.00 -4.99 19.33
N ALA A 71 6.26 -5.73 18.51
CA ALA A 71 6.71 -6.19 17.20
C ALA A 71 7.01 -5.04 16.23
N VAL A 72 6.13 -4.03 16.13
CA VAL A 72 6.35 -2.90 15.21
C VAL A 72 7.52 -1.99 15.60
N LYS A 73 8.00 -2.09 16.85
CA LYS A 73 9.13 -1.29 17.37
C LYS A 73 10.41 -2.10 17.56
N ARG A 74 10.35 -3.42 17.38
CA ARG A 74 11.51 -4.29 17.49
C ARG A 74 12.46 -4.02 16.34
N GLU A 75 13.78 -4.03 16.63
CA GLU A 75 14.82 -4.06 15.60
C GLU A 75 15.04 -5.51 15.15
N TYR A 76 14.77 -5.78 13.87
CA TYR A 76 14.91 -7.11 13.24
C TYR A 76 16.24 -7.26 12.50
N PHE A 77 16.84 -6.16 12.08
CA PHE A 77 18.13 -6.13 11.40
C PHE A 77 18.89 -4.85 11.73
N PRO A 78 20.22 -4.83 11.61
CA PRO A 78 21.05 -3.68 11.98
C PRO A 78 20.66 -2.42 11.20
N ASN A 79 20.63 -1.29 11.90
CA ASN A 79 20.31 0.04 11.34
C ASN A 79 18.91 0.18 10.74
N GLN A 80 17.98 -0.69 11.09
CA GLN A 80 16.61 -0.70 10.57
C GLN A 80 15.94 0.67 10.58
N PHE A 81 16.13 1.47 11.62
CA PHE A 81 15.53 2.79 11.77
C PHE A 81 16.25 3.91 11.02
N THR A 82 17.44 3.66 10.50
CA THR A 82 18.26 4.65 9.80
C THR A 82 18.62 4.25 8.37
N LEU A 83 18.59 2.96 8.05
CA LEU A 83 18.89 2.44 6.73
C LEU A 83 18.01 3.09 5.66
N ILE A 84 18.60 3.58 4.60
CA ILE A 84 17.92 3.98 3.37
C ILE A 84 18.24 2.90 2.34
N PRO A 85 17.29 1.97 2.09
CA PRO A 85 17.55 0.86 1.18
C PRO A 85 17.43 1.29 -0.27
N ARG A 86 17.92 0.42 -1.16
CA ARG A 86 17.72 0.48 -2.61
C ARG A 86 16.97 -0.77 -3.05
N ASP A 87 16.42 -0.72 -4.25
CA ASP A 87 15.85 -1.91 -4.90
C ASP A 87 16.92 -3.01 -5.03
N GLY A 88 16.59 -4.21 -4.57
CA GLY A 88 17.50 -5.36 -4.55
C GLY A 88 18.47 -5.42 -3.36
N ASP A 89 18.53 -4.41 -2.50
CA ASP A 89 19.31 -4.50 -1.25
C ASP A 89 18.78 -5.63 -0.37
N LYS A 90 19.69 -6.28 0.37
CA LYS A 90 19.37 -7.41 1.23
C LYS A 90 19.70 -7.12 2.68
N VAL A 91 18.90 -7.69 3.57
CA VAL A 91 19.14 -7.72 5.02
C VAL A 91 19.00 -9.14 5.53
N THR A 92 19.70 -9.48 6.61
CA THR A 92 19.58 -10.78 7.27
C THR A 92 18.66 -10.65 8.47
N ILE A 93 17.62 -11.50 8.52
CA ILE A 93 16.66 -11.59 9.61
C ILE A 93 16.55 -13.05 10.02
N ASP A 94 16.83 -13.36 11.29
CA ASP A 94 16.79 -14.72 11.83
C ASP A 94 17.48 -15.76 10.90
N ASP A 95 18.72 -15.45 10.48
CA ASP A 95 19.56 -16.26 9.58
C ASP A 95 19.04 -16.42 8.12
N SER A 96 18.01 -15.69 7.75
CA SER A 96 17.46 -15.68 6.39
C SER A 96 17.65 -14.34 5.70
N GLU A 97 17.96 -14.36 4.40
CA GLU A 97 18.01 -13.14 3.60
C GLU A 97 16.60 -12.67 3.24
N SER A 98 16.35 -11.38 3.40
CA SER A 98 15.15 -10.66 2.91
C SER A 98 15.57 -9.52 2.02
N THR A 99 14.86 -9.33 0.92
CA THR A 99 15.19 -8.37 -0.12
C THR A 99 14.24 -7.17 -0.08
N TRP A 100 14.78 -5.99 -0.33
CA TRP A 100 14.01 -4.77 -0.57
C TRP A 100 13.58 -4.68 -2.02
N HIS A 101 12.33 -4.32 -2.26
CA HIS A 101 11.76 -4.16 -3.58
C HIS A 101 11.17 -2.78 -3.77
N ALA A 102 11.47 -2.15 -4.91
CA ALA A 102 10.80 -0.92 -5.31
C ALA A 102 9.38 -1.24 -5.83
N VAL A 103 8.39 -0.59 -5.24
CA VAL A 103 6.97 -0.77 -5.53
C VAL A 103 6.38 0.57 -5.91
N ASN A 104 5.74 0.63 -7.07
CA ASN A 104 4.96 1.77 -7.52
C ASN A 104 3.48 1.39 -7.62
N THR A 105 2.60 2.28 -7.24
CA THR A 105 1.16 2.14 -7.43
C THR A 105 0.59 3.34 -8.14
N ASP A 106 -0.44 3.13 -8.95
CA ASP A 106 -1.22 4.22 -9.56
C ASP A 106 -2.41 4.63 -8.66
N ASP A 107 -2.71 3.81 -7.64
CA ASP A 107 -3.78 4.04 -6.67
C ASP A 107 -3.33 4.92 -5.50
N TYR A 108 -4.28 5.33 -4.66
CA TYR A 108 -3.99 6.07 -3.43
C TYR A 108 -3.32 5.20 -2.36
N ASN A 109 -3.50 3.87 -2.42
CA ASN A 109 -2.97 2.91 -1.46
C ASN A 109 -1.93 1.98 -2.08
N VAL A 110 -1.05 1.47 -1.23
CA VAL A 110 -0.07 0.43 -1.55
C VAL A 110 -0.58 -0.89 -0.98
N ASN A 111 -0.84 -1.85 -1.84
CA ASN A 111 -1.37 -3.15 -1.44
C ASN A 111 -0.23 -4.12 -1.05
N LEU A 112 -0.01 -4.25 0.25
CA LEU A 112 1.05 -5.10 0.82
C LEU A 112 0.70 -6.60 0.71
N TYR A 113 -0.58 -6.94 0.71
CA TYR A 113 -1.02 -8.32 0.51
C TYR A 113 -0.62 -8.82 -0.87
N TYR A 114 -0.94 -8.08 -1.94
CA TYR A 114 -0.54 -8.48 -3.29
C TYR A 114 0.97 -8.43 -3.48
N PHE A 115 1.65 -7.49 -2.88
CA PHE A 115 3.12 -7.47 -2.88
C PHE A 115 3.72 -8.79 -2.36
N ALA A 116 3.28 -9.26 -1.18
CA ALA A 116 3.76 -10.51 -0.62
C ALA A 116 3.31 -11.74 -1.44
N HIS A 117 2.05 -11.75 -1.87
CA HIS A 117 1.47 -12.83 -2.67
C HIS A 117 2.23 -13.05 -3.99
N ASP A 118 2.53 -11.97 -4.71
CA ASP A 118 3.21 -12.04 -6.01
C ASP A 118 4.66 -12.50 -5.88
N LEU A 119 5.28 -12.28 -4.72
CA LEU A 119 6.60 -12.81 -4.37
C LEU A 119 6.55 -14.25 -3.83
N GLY A 120 5.36 -14.85 -3.69
CA GLY A 120 5.19 -16.18 -3.07
C GLY A 120 5.54 -16.20 -1.58
N LYS A 121 5.44 -15.07 -0.91
CA LYS A 121 5.76 -14.90 0.53
C LYS A 121 4.49 -14.96 1.39
N PRO A 122 4.63 -15.20 2.71
CA PRO A 122 3.50 -15.17 3.64
C PRO A 122 2.75 -13.83 3.59
N THR A 123 1.41 -13.89 3.61
CA THR A 123 0.53 -12.71 3.55
C THR A 123 -0.20 -12.42 4.86
N SER A 124 -0.07 -13.29 5.86
CA SER A 124 -0.71 -13.16 7.18
C SER A 124 0.26 -13.48 8.31
N ASN A 125 0.02 -12.90 9.48
CA ASN A 125 0.93 -12.92 10.62
C ASN A 125 2.32 -12.43 10.24
N VAL A 126 2.35 -11.29 9.56
CA VAL A 126 3.56 -10.69 9.01
C VAL A 126 3.67 -9.22 9.38
N LEU A 127 4.90 -8.75 9.41
CA LEU A 127 5.25 -7.35 9.53
C LEU A 127 5.92 -6.90 8.23
N PHE A 128 5.44 -5.81 7.68
CA PHE A 128 6.05 -5.12 6.54
C PHE A 128 6.83 -3.90 7.02
N TRP A 129 8.03 -3.71 6.47
CA TRP A 129 8.76 -2.46 6.52
C TRP A 129 8.72 -1.78 5.17
N ALA A 130 8.35 -0.52 5.16
CA ALA A 130 8.35 0.28 3.94
C ALA A 130 9.06 1.62 4.17
N VAL A 131 9.78 2.07 3.15
CA VAL A 131 10.55 3.32 3.16
C VAL A 131 10.24 4.08 1.88
N THR A 132 9.98 5.38 1.99
CA THR A 132 9.97 6.30 0.86
C THR A 132 10.78 7.54 1.18
N ILE A 133 11.29 8.21 0.16
CA ILE A 133 12.13 9.38 0.30
C ILE A 133 11.46 10.53 -0.45
N VAL A 134 11.19 11.61 0.25
CA VAL A 134 10.66 12.82 -0.35
C VAL A 134 11.76 13.88 -0.45
N ASP A 135 11.90 14.48 -1.62
CA ASP A 135 12.87 15.52 -1.88
C ASP A 135 12.18 16.88 -1.98
N CYS A 136 12.42 17.72 -0.99
CA CYS A 136 11.81 19.02 -0.83
C CYS A 136 12.72 20.11 -1.38
N PRO A 137 12.29 20.94 -2.33
CA PRO A 137 13.10 22.02 -2.90
C PRO A 137 13.40 23.12 -1.87
N GLN A 138 12.62 23.20 -0.81
CA GLN A 138 12.77 24.12 0.31
C GLN A 138 12.22 23.49 1.59
N GLU A 139 12.57 24.07 2.74
CA GLU A 139 11.96 23.68 4.01
C GLU A 139 10.46 23.93 4.01
N MET A 140 9.69 22.96 4.53
CA MET A 140 8.24 23.01 4.66
C MET A 140 7.85 22.81 6.13
N ALA A 141 7.67 23.92 6.85
CA ALA A 141 7.27 23.90 8.25
C ALA A 141 5.76 23.68 8.40
N GLY A 142 5.35 23.00 9.47
CA GLY A 142 3.95 22.82 9.83
C GLY A 142 3.21 21.74 9.04
N ALA A 143 3.92 20.95 8.23
CA ALA A 143 3.37 19.77 7.57
C ALA A 143 2.91 18.72 8.59
N ARG A 144 1.96 17.87 8.21
CA ARG A 144 1.50 16.73 9.00
C ARG A 144 1.43 15.50 8.12
N LEU A 145 1.96 14.38 8.59
CA LEU A 145 1.79 13.11 7.91
C LEU A 145 0.39 12.57 8.22
N ALA A 146 -0.43 12.43 7.18
CA ALA A 146 -1.72 11.79 7.23
C ALA A 146 -1.61 10.38 6.65
N ILE A 147 -2.13 9.40 7.38
CA ILE A 147 -1.96 7.98 7.05
C ILE A 147 -3.28 7.23 7.12
N GLY A 148 -3.36 6.14 6.40
CA GLY A 148 -4.31 5.07 6.58
C GLY A 148 -3.61 3.73 6.49
N SER A 149 -4.03 2.76 7.28
CA SER A 149 -3.52 1.40 7.21
C SER A 149 -4.60 0.39 7.57
N ASN A 150 -4.54 -0.74 6.91
CA ASN A 150 -5.24 -1.92 7.35
C ASN A 150 -4.35 -2.63 8.39
N ALA A 151 -4.83 -2.73 9.63
CA ALA A 151 -4.11 -3.18 10.80
C ALA A 151 -3.19 -2.13 11.46
N ALA A 152 -2.41 -2.57 12.44
CA ALA A 152 -1.55 -1.68 13.22
C ALA A 152 -0.37 -1.17 12.41
N SER A 153 -0.04 0.10 12.57
CA SER A 153 1.12 0.71 11.93
C SER A 153 1.78 1.77 12.77
N VAL A 154 3.09 1.91 12.62
CA VAL A 154 3.88 3.00 13.22
C VAL A 154 4.69 3.67 12.13
N TRP A 155 4.78 4.99 12.20
CA TRP A 155 5.37 5.81 11.17
C TRP A 155 6.43 6.76 11.72
N TRP A 156 7.53 6.88 10.99
CA TRP A 156 8.65 7.76 11.32
C TRP A 156 8.94 8.70 10.15
N VAL A 157 9.31 9.93 10.49
CA VAL A 157 9.86 10.90 9.53
C VAL A 157 11.23 11.32 10.05
N ASN A 158 12.26 11.16 9.22
CA ASN A 158 13.66 11.46 9.57
C ASN A 158 14.11 10.78 10.88
N GLY A 159 13.68 9.54 11.11
CA GLY A 159 14.01 8.76 12.31
C GLY A 159 13.18 9.08 13.55
N GLN A 160 12.33 10.10 13.51
CA GLN A 160 11.43 10.42 14.62
C GLN A 160 10.07 9.75 14.42
N GLU A 161 9.59 9.00 15.42
CA GLU A 161 8.22 8.47 15.43
C GLU A 161 7.24 9.65 15.48
N VAL A 162 6.32 9.68 14.49
CA VAL A 162 5.36 10.78 14.34
C VAL A 162 3.92 10.37 14.56
N ILE A 163 3.57 9.10 14.31
CA ILE A 163 2.24 8.56 14.56
C ILE A 163 2.27 7.04 14.65
N GLY A 164 1.43 6.45 15.51
CA GLY A 164 1.19 5.02 15.63
C GLY A 164 -0.29 4.73 15.81
N ILE A 165 -0.76 3.69 15.14
CA ILE A 165 -2.11 3.15 15.23
C ILE A 165 -1.97 1.67 15.54
N TYR A 166 -2.65 1.17 16.58
CA TYR A 166 -2.41 -0.17 17.11
C TYR A 166 -3.62 -1.10 17.08
N ASN A 167 -4.77 -0.62 16.60
CA ASN A 167 -5.99 -1.42 16.50
C ASN A 167 -6.19 -1.99 15.10
N ASP A 168 -6.90 -3.10 15.03
CA ASP A 168 -7.39 -3.67 13.76
C ASP A 168 -8.43 -2.75 13.12
N ARG A 169 -8.26 -2.48 11.82
CA ARG A 169 -9.05 -1.49 11.08
C ARG A 169 -8.94 -1.69 9.59
N GLN A 170 -9.83 -1.06 8.85
CA GLN A 170 -9.71 -0.93 7.40
C GLN A 170 -8.91 0.34 7.06
N THR A 171 -8.25 0.32 5.91
CA THR A 171 -7.55 1.50 5.38
C THR A 171 -8.55 2.58 5.00
N VAL A 172 -8.48 3.70 5.70
CA VAL A 172 -9.26 4.90 5.43
C VAL A 172 -8.29 6.05 5.19
N ILE A 173 -8.55 6.86 4.17
CA ILE A 173 -7.73 8.02 3.83
C ILE A 173 -7.73 9.00 5.01
N ASP A 174 -6.52 9.46 5.42
CA ASP A 174 -6.30 10.44 6.48
C ASP A 174 -6.90 10.05 7.86
N ASP A 175 -7.03 8.76 8.10
CA ASP A 175 -7.61 8.24 9.33
C ASP A 175 -6.75 8.56 10.57
N GLY A 176 -5.44 8.60 10.40
CA GLY A 176 -4.51 9.11 11.40
C GLY A 176 -3.72 10.30 10.87
N VAL A 177 -3.60 11.36 11.69
CA VAL A 177 -2.83 12.55 11.32
C VAL A 177 -1.83 12.87 12.41
N SER A 178 -0.55 12.98 12.06
CA SER A 178 0.53 13.30 12.99
C SER A 178 0.39 14.70 13.58
N LYS A 179 1.17 15.01 14.64
CA LYS A 179 1.47 16.38 15.02
C LYS A 179 2.20 17.08 13.87
N ARG A 180 2.25 18.43 13.96
CA ARG A 180 3.02 19.23 13.00
C ARG A 180 4.50 18.86 13.06
N LEU A 181 5.11 18.78 11.91
CA LEU A 181 6.53 18.49 11.69
C LEU A 181 7.09 19.44 10.63
N THR A 182 8.40 19.43 10.50
CA THR A 182 9.09 20.16 9.45
C THR A 182 9.76 19.18 8.51
N LEU A 183 9.43 19.25 7.22
CA LEU A 183 10.21 18.62 6.18
C LEU A 183 11.38 19.54 5.83
N LYS A 184 12.60 19.05 5.95
CA LYS A 184 13.83 19.80 5.64
C LYS A 184 13.94 20.01 4.14
N GLN A 185 14.64 21.07 3.74
CA GLN A 185 15.13 21.17 2.36
C GLN A 185 15.98 19.94 2.01
N GLY A 186 15.82 19.39 0.80
CA GLY A 186 16.42 18.14 0.36
C GLY A 186 15.67 16.91 0.87
N LEU A 187 16.40 15.85 1.12
CA LEU A 187 15.84 14.52 1.37
C LEU A 187 15.25 14.37 2.76
N ASN A 188 14.03 13.86 2.81
CA ASN A 188 13.35 13.44 4.02
C ASN A 188 12.92 11.98 3.88
N VAL A 189 13.16 11.17 4.89
CA VAL A 189 12.88 9.74 4.87
C VAL A 189 11.63 9.46 5.68
N VAL A 190 10.63 8.88 5.02
CA VAL A 190 9.41 8.37 5.64
C VAL A 190 9.52 6.86 5.75
N ARG A 191 9.32 6.31 6.95
CA ARG A 191 9.28 4.86 7.20
C ARG A 191 7.97 4.47 7.81
N CYS A 192 7.52 3.27 7.53
CA CYS A 192 6.46 2.65 8.31
C CYS A 192 6.73 1.17 8.55
N ALA A 193 6.25 0.71 9.70
CA ALA A 193 6.09 -0.69 10.04
C ALA A 193 4.59 -0.99 10.08
N VAL A 194 4.15 -2.01 9.37
CA VAL A 194 2.74 -2.42 9.31
C VAL A 194 2.65 -3.89 9.66
N ILE A 195 1.89 -4.21 10.70
CA ILE A 195 1.69 -5.59 11.11
C ILE A 195 0.30 -6.05 10.70
N ASN A 196 0.21 -7.20 10.09
CA ASN A 196 -1.04 -7.76 9.61
C ASN A 196 -1.33 -9.13 10.23
N SER A 197 -2.55 -9.29 10.72
CA SER A 197 -3.20 -10.57 11.00
C SER A 197 -3.81 -11.14 9.70
N PRO A 198 -4.63 -12.18 9.71
CA PRO A 198 -5.29 -12.66 8.48
C PRO A 198 -6.13 -11.58 7.81
N GLY A 199 -5.97 -11.40 6.50
CA GLY A 199 -6.77 -10.47 5.70
C GLY A 199 -5.95 -9.66 4.70
N VAL A 200 -6.58 -8.62 4.16
CA VAL A 200 -5.93 -7.64 3.28
C VAL A 200 -4.99 -6.77 4.12
N SER A 201 -3.86 -6.39 3.54
CA SER A 201 -2.93 -5.44 4.14
C SER A 201 -2.60 -4.37 3.12
N ASP A 202 -2.87 -3.13 3.45
CA ASP A 202 -2.55 -1.99 2.62
C ASP A 202 -2.30 -0.73 3.47
N ILE A 203 -1.64 0.24 2.86
CA ILE A 203 -1.34 1.53 3.46
C ILE A 203 -1.60 2.66 2.47
N CYS A 204 -1.91 3.83 2.99
CA CYS A 204 -1.79 5.07 2.23
C CYS A 204 -1.18 6.17 3.11
N ALA A 205 -0.48 7.10 2.47
CA ALA A 205 0.10 8.24 3.18
C ALA A 205 0.22 9.46 2.27
N ARG A 206 0.06 10.63 2.86
CA ARG A 206 0.33 11.93 2.23
C ARG A 206 0.66 12.99 3.29
N PHE A 207 1.26 14.07 2.87
CA PHE A 207 1.45 15.23 3.75
C PHE A 207 0.30 16.23 3.58
N LEU A 208 -0.17 16.77 4.70
CA LEU A 208 -1.18 17.82 4.75
C LEU A 208 -0.56 19.11 5.32
N ASP A 209 -1.01 20.26 4.81
CA ASP A 209 -0.69 21.59 5.34
C ASP A 209 -1.53 21.97 6.58
N ALA A 210 -1.45 23.21 7.01
CA ALA A 210 -2.19 23.74 8.15
C ALA A 210 -3.71 23.76 7.92
N GLU A 211 -4.13 23.88 6.67
CA GLU A 211 -5.52 23.92 6.19
C GLU A 211 -6.07 22.53 5.82
N HIS A 212 -5.33 21.46 6.17
CA HIS A 212 -5.66 20.06 5.82
C HIS A 212 -5.70 19.76 4.32
N LYS A 213 -5.01 20.53 3.52
CA LYS A 213 -4.88 20.26 2.07
C LYS A 213 -3.61 19.47 1.80
N PRO A 214 -3.60 18.63 0.76
CA PRO A 214 -2.41 17.91 0.36
C PRO A 214 -1.25 18.87 0.05
N VAL A 215 -0.13 18.67 0.73
CA VAL A 215 1.12 19.38 0.43
C VAL A 215 1.66 18.90 -0.91
N LYS A 216 2.05 19.84 -1.75
CA LYS A 216 2.65 19.60 -3.07
C LYS A 216 3.98 20.33 -3.15
N GLY A 217 4.72 20.10 -4.24
CA GLY A 217 5.96 20.81 -4.49
C GLY A 217 7.20 20.09 -3.96
N PHE A 218 7.09 18.82 -3.62
CA PHE A 218 8.20 17.90 -3.45
C PHE A 218 8.03 16.70 -4.39
N THR A 219 9.09 15.95 -4.61
CA THR A 219 9.09 14.73 -5.42
C THR A 219 9.41 13.52 -4.56
N VAL A 220 9.02 12.33 -5.00
CA VAL A 220 9.49 11.07 -4.41
C VAL A 220 10.74 10.64 -5.16
N ASN A 221 11.79 10.26 -4.44
CA ASN A 221 13.06 9.87 -4.99
C ASN A 221 13.49 8.51 -4.38
N LEU A 222 13.36 7.43 -5.15
CA LEU A 222 13.84 6.09 -4.77
C LEU A 222 15.22 5.74 -5.37
N GLY A 223 15.81 6.68 -6.13
CA GLY A 223 17.09 6.52 -6.80
C GLY A 223 18.29 6.69 -5.88
N ASP A 224 19.47 6.87 -6.49
CA ASP A 224 20.74 7.01 -5.79
C ASP A 224 20.75 8.21 -4.84
N VAL A 225 20.36 7.97 -3.61
CA VAL A 225 20.67 8.88 -2.51
C VAL A 225 22.14 8.69 -2.23
N ALA A 226 22.97 9.70 -2.52
CA ALA A 226 24.38 9.68 -2.19
C ALA A 226 24.52 9.39 -0.68
N ARG A 227 25.26 8.32 -0.37
CA ARG A 227 25.59 7.93 1.00
C ARG A 227 26.60 8.87 1.61
#